data_a4295b7cdd251b1eb10067fd90c4c497
#
_entry.id   a4295b7cdd251b1eb10067fd90c4c497
#
_cell.length_a   1.000
_cell.length_b   1.000
_cell.length_c   1.000
_cell.angle_alpha   90.00
_cell.angle_beta   90.00
_cell.angle_gamma   90.00
#
_symmetry.space_group_name_H-M   'P 1'
#
loop_
_entity.id
_entity.type
_entity.pdbx_description
1 polymer ?
#
loop_
_entity_poly.entity_id
_entity_poly.type
_entity_poly.pdbx_seq_one_letter_code
_entity_poly.pdbx_strand_id
1 'polypeptide(L)'
;MSAASFISTMTGSLDAKGRVCIPATFRQILALQMTNGVYLCPSFSDPALEGFGQVLMDKTTERLASLDPFLSPLHDDLASQIVAETVQLPIDENGRVRLPDAMIAAAQLKERVLFVGMVQKFQIWDPEIYAPIKAKRLEGARAARLSGGGA
;
A
#
# COMPACT_ATOMS: atom_id res chain seq x y z
N MET A 1 -5.81 22.08 3.82
CA MET A 1 -6.40 21.36 2.69
C MET A 1 -6.07 19.89 2.78
N SER A 2 -7.08 19.05 2.70
CA SER A 2 -6.83 17.62 2.74
C SER A 2 -6.19 17.16 1.43
N ALA A 3 -5.22 16.28 1.53
CA ALA A 3 -4.68 15.61 0.37
C ALA A 3 -5.76 14.71 -0.24
N ALA A 4 -5.71 14.50 -1.55
CA ALA A 4 -6.58 13.54 -2.19
C ALA A 4 -6.31 12.15 -1.63
N SER A 5 -7.37 11.37 -1.48
CA SER A 5 -7.32 10.07 -0.84
C SER A 5 -7.45 8.95 -1.85
N PHE A 6 -6.76 7.83 -1.57
CA PHE A 6 -6.93 6.60 -2.34
C PHE A 6 -8.24 5.94 -1.89
N ILE A 7 -9.21 5.90 -2.76
CA ILE A 7 -10.52 5.32 -2.50
C ILE A 7 -10.89 4.33 -3.58
N SER A 8 -11.89 3.52 -3.30
CA SER A 8 -12.44 2.52 -4.21
C SER A 8 -11.56 1.27 -4.35
N THR A 9 -12.19 0.23 -4.84
CA THR A 9 -11.52 -1.03 -5.19
C THR A 9 -11.64 -1.21 -6.70
N MET A 10 -10.51 -1.48 -7.33
CA MET A 10 -10.45 -1.64 -8.78
C MET A 10 -9.70 -2.90 -9.14
N THR A 11 -10.15 -3.58 -10.20
CA THR A 11 -9.47 -4.75 -10.69
C THR A 11 -8.37 -4.36 -11.67
N GLY A 12 -7.36 -5.21 -11.76
CA GLY A 12 -6.29 -5.06 -12.73
C GLY A 12 -5.70 -6.42 -13.07
N SER A 13 -4.61 -6.40 -13.78
CA SER A 13 -3.91 -7.62 -14.16
C SER A 13 -2.41 -7.45 -14.04
N LEU A 14 -1.76 -8.57 -13.71
CA LEU A 14 -0.31 -8.69 -13.71
C LEU A 14 0.08 -9.36 -15.03
N ASP A 15 0.90 -8.68 -15.83
CA ASP A 15 1.31 -9.25 -17.12
C ASP A 15 2.48 -10.23 -16.95
N ALA A 16 2.84 -10.89 -18.06
CA ALA A 16 3.91 -11.89 -18.06
C ALA A 16 5.28 -11.31 -17.70
N LYS A 17 5.45 -9.99 -17.82
CA LYS A 17 6.69 -9.30 -17.46
C LYS A 17 6.69 -8.78 -16.04
N GLY A 18 5.66 -9.08 -15.25
CA GLY A 18 5.56 -8.64 -13.86
C GLY A 18 5.11 -7.20 -13.69
N ARG A 19 4.37 -6.65 -14.66
CA ARG A 19 3.89 -5.27 -14.60
C ARG A 19 2.41 -5.22 -14.30
N VAL A 20 2.01 -4.22 -13.51
CA VAL A 20 0.61 -3.88 -13.25
C VAL A 20 0.37 -2.44 -13.69
N CYS A 21 -0.83 -2.15 -14.17
CA CYS A 21 -1.22 -0.78 -14.47
C CYS A 21 -1.86 -0.17 -13.23
N ILE A 22 -1.25 0.86 -12.69
CA ILE A 22 -1.83 1.58 -11.55
C ILE A 22 -3.08 2.32 -12.02
N PRO A 23 -4.21 2.20 -11.32
CA PRO A 23 -5.43 2.92 -11.72
C PRO A 23 -5.19 4.42 -11.92
N ALA A 24 -5.82 4.98 -12.95
CA ALA A 24 -5.61 6.38 -13.33
C ALA A 24 -5.87 7.35 -12.16
N THR A 25 -6.90 7.09 -11.37
CA THR A 25 -7.22 7.92 -10.19
C THR A 25 -6.11 7.89 -9.16
N PHE A 26 -5.48 6.73 -8.95
CA PHE A 26 -4.36 6.60 -8.02
C PHE A 26 -3.11 7.30 -8.58
N ARG A 27 -2.87 7.20 -9.89
CA ARG A 27 -1.75 7.92 -10.52
C ARG A 27 -1.90 9.44 -10.38
N GLN A 28 -3.14 9.95 -10.48
CA GLN A 28 -3.42 11.37 -10.27
C GLN A 28 -3.06 11.81 -8.84
N ILE A 29 -3.41 10.99 -7.85
CA ILE A 29 -3.09 11.28 -6.45
C ILE A 29 -1.59 11.29 -6.23
N LEU A 30 -0.88 10.31 -6.77
CA LEU A 30 0.58 10.25 -6.69
C LEU A 30 1.23 11.50 -7.30
N ALA A 31 0.72 11.93 -8.45
CA ALA A 31 1.22 13.14 -9.12
C ALA A 31 0.94 14.40 -8.31
N LEU A 32 -0.27 14.51 -7.73
CA LEU A 32 -0.63 15.65 -6.88
C LEU A 32 0.26 15.74 -5.64
N GLN A 33 0.73 14.60 -5.14
CA GLN A 33 1.67 14.56 -4.02
C GLN A 33 3.12 14.76 -4.47
N MET A 34 3.34 14.98 -5.75
CA MET A 34 4.68 15.13 -6.34
C MET A 34 5.55 13.90 -6.12
N THR A 35 4.93 12.73 -6.12
CA THR A 35 5.64 11.47 -6.01
C THR A 35 6.29 11.15 -7.34
N ASN A 36 7.57 10.85 -7.32
CA ASN A 36 8.26 10.37 -8.51
C ASN A 36 8.04 8.85 -8.62
N GLY A 37 6.99 8.46 -9.32
CA GLY A 37 6.56 7.07 -9.38
C GLY A 37 5.65 6.71 -8.20
N VAL A 38 5.90 5.57 -7.59
CA VAL A 38 5.13 5.05 -6.47
C VAL A 38 6.05 4.37 -5.48
N TYR A 39 5.73 4.50 -4.20
CA TYR A 39 6.39 3.72 -3.15
C TYR A 39 5.60 2.43 -2.92
N LEU A 40 6.29 1.31 -2.87
CA LEU A 40 5.70 0.01 -2.60
C LEU A 40 6.51 -0.74 -1.55
N CYS A 41 5.81 -1.43 -0.66
CA CYS A 41 6.43 -2.37 0.26
C CYS A 41 5.49 -3.55 0.51
N PRO A 42 6.02 -4.72 0.89
CA PRO A 42 5.17 -5.80 1.37
C PRO A 42 4.50 -5.37 2.67
N SER A 43 3.22 -5.69 2.83
CA SER A 43 2.56 -5.48 4.12
C SER A 43 3.18 -6.42 5.16
N PHE A 44 3.45 -5.91 6.37
CA PHE A 44 3.96 -6.79 7.42
C PHE A 44 2.85 -7.53 8.17
N SER A 45 1.59 -7.16 7.93
CA SER A 45 0.44 -7.80 8.58
C SER A 45 -0.40 -8.66 7.65
N ASP A 46 -0.32 -8.45 6.32
CA ASP A 46 -1.18 -9.10 5.36
C ASP A 46 -0.38 -9.63 4.16
N PRO A 47 -0.88 -10.67 3.45
CA PRO A 47 -0.26 -11.11 2.19
C PRO A 47 -0.66 -10.17 1.05
N ALA A 48 -0.18 -8.93 1.11
CA ALA A 48 -0.51 -7.87 0.18
C ALA A 48 0.66 -6.91 0.03
N LEU A 49 0.58 -6.02 -0.95
CA LEU A 49 1.52 -4.91 -1.07
C LEU A 49 0.84 -3.63 -0.62
N GLU A 50 1.62 -2.76 0.02
CA GLU A 50 1.19 -1.41 0.38
C GLU A 50 1.76 -0.43 -0.65
N GLY A 51 0.90 0.41 -1.22
CA GLY A 51 1.31 1.43 -2.18
C GLY A 51 0.97 2.81 -1.66
N PHE A 52 1.87 3.77 -1.86
CA PHE A 52 1.65 5.12 -1.33
C PHE A 52 2.52 6.14 -2.04
N GLY A 53 2.24 7.41 -1.75
CA GLY A 53 2.95 8.52 -2.33
C GLY A 53 3.82 9.26 -1.33
N GLN A 54 4.27 10.44 -1.73
CA GLN A 54 5.23 11.23 -0.96
C GLN A 54 4.67 11.68 0.39
N VAL A 55 3.37 11.97 0.46
CA VAL A 55 2.75 12.44 1.72
C VAL A 55 2.91 11.39 2.84
N LEU A 56 2.58 10.14 2.57
CA LEU A 56 2.71 9.10 3.59
C LEU A 56 4.17 8.75 3.85
N MET A 57 5.01 8.79 2.83
CA MET A 57 6.45 8.58 3.01
C MET A 57 7.03 9.61 3.97
N ASP A 58 6.71 10.88 3.79
CA ASP A 58 7.17 11.95 4.67
C ASP A 58 6.65 11.77 6.11
N LYS A 59 5.37 11.45 6.25
CA LYS A 59 4.78 11.21 7.58
C LYS A 59 5.45 10.04 8.30
N THR A 60 5.74 8.97 7.57
CA THR A 60 6.37 7.78 8.13
C THR A 60 7.79 8.07 8.58
N THR A 61 8.57 8.74 7.75
CA THR A 61 9.95 9.10 8.08
C THR A 61 10.02 10.08 9.24
N GLU A 62 9.11 11.06 9.30
CA GLU A 62 9.02 11.99 10.43
C GLU A 62 8.69 11.28 11.74
N ARG A 63 7.75 10.35 11.70
CA ARG A 63 7.37 9.57 12.89
C ARG A 63 8.54 8.74 13.40
N LEU A 64 9.26 8.08 12.52
CA LEU A 64 10.44 7.30 12.91
C LEU A 64 11.59 8.18 13.38
N ALA A 65 11.78 9.35 12.76
CA ALA A 65 12.81 10.31 13.16
C ALA A 65 12.59 10.87 14.56
N SER A 66 11.37 10.77 15.13
CA SER A 66 11.10 11.18 16.51
C SER A 66 11.65 10.18 17.53
N LEU A 67 12.04 8.99 17.11
CA LEU A 67 12.63 7.97 17.97
C LEU A 67 14.17 8.06 17.90
N ASP A 68 14.84 7.62 18.97
CA ASP A 68 16.29 7.62 18.98
C ASP A 68 16.81 6.56 17.99
N PRO A 69 17.65 6.95 17.00
CA PRO A 69 18.06 6.01 15.97
C PRO A 69 19.06 4.95 16.44
N PHE A 70 19.67 5.13 17.61
CA PHE A 70 20.66 4.20 18.14
C PHE A 70 20.17 3.40 19.35
N LEU A 71 19.27 3.97 20.15
CA LEU A 71 18.87 3.38 21.42
C LEU A 71 17.45 2.85 21.44
N SER A 72 16.60 3.23 20.51
CA SER A 72 15.20 2.79 20.50
C SER A 72 15.06 1.47 19.72
N PRO A 73 14.75 0.34 20.40
CA PRO A 73 14.44 -0.92 19.70
C PRO A 73 13.23 -0.77 18.76
N LEU A 74 12.25 0.05 19.14
CA LEU A 74 11.07 0.29 18.32
C LEU A 74 11.45 0.97 17.00
N HIS A 75 12.41 1.88 17.01
CA HIS A 75 12.92 2.52 15.79
C HIS A 75 13.38 1.47 14.79
N ASP A 76 14.27 0.59 15.22
CA ASP A 76 14.86 -0.41 14.31
C ASP A 76 13.83 -1.44 13.86
N ASP A 77 12.92 -1.86 14.76
CA ASP A 77 11.85 -2.80 14.40
C ASP A 77 10.97 -2.23 13.29
N LEU A 78 10.50 -1.01 13.44
CA LEU A 78 9.62 -0.38 12.44
C LEU A 78 10.38 0.02 11.18
N ALA A 79 11.57 0.58 11.31
CA ALA A 79 12.36 0.99 10.17
C ALA A 79 12.72 -0.21 9.28
N SER A 80 13.06 -1.34 9.87
CA SER A 80 13.42 -2.53 9.11
C SER A 80 12.22 -3.18 8.41
N GLN A 81 11.03 -3.10 8.99
CA GLN A 81 9.84 -3.70 8.41
C GLN A 81 9.15 -2.80 7.39
N ILE A 82 9.29 -1.50 7.51
CA ILE A 82 8.59 -0.55 6.63
C ILE A 82 9.58 0.13 5.69
N VAL A 83 10.47 0.96 6.22
CA VAL A 83 11.34 1.80 5.38
C VAL A 83 12.34 0.96 4.59
N ALA A 84 12.98 0.01 5.24
CA ALA A 84 13.99 -0.83 4.59
C ALA A 84 13.39 -1.73 3.50
N GLU A 85 12.11 -2.08 3.60
CA GLU A 85 11.41 -2.90 2.61
C GLU A 85 10.71 -2.07 1.54
N THR A 86 10.70 -0.75 1.65
CA THR A 86 10.05 0.12 0.68
C THR A 86 10.99 0.39 -0.49
N VAL A 87 10.43 0.27 -1.70
CA VAL A 87 11.13 0.66 -2.92
C VAL A 87 10.33 1.73 -3.64
N GLN A 88 11.03 2.64 -4.30
CA GLN A 88 10.42 3.64 -5.16
C GLN A 88 10.53 3.15 -6.60
N LEU A 89 9.41 2.96 -7.25
CA LEU A 89 9.35 2.39 -8.59
C LEU A 89 8.82 3.41 -9.59
N PRO A 90 9.41 3.48 -10.78
CA PRO A 90 8.90 4.37 -11.81
C PRO A 90 7.57 3.86 -12.38
N ILE A 91 6.71 4.78 -12.76
CA ILE A 91 5.49 4.50 -13.51
C ILE A 91 5.78 4.91 -14.95
N ASP A 92 5.61 3.99 -15.89
CA ASP A 92 5.88 4.27 -17.29
C ASP A 92 4.75 5.13 -17.91
N GLU A 93 4.94 5.54 -19.16
CA GLU A 93 3.97 6.40 -19.85
C GLU A 93 2.60 5.76 -20.06
N ASN A 94 2.51 4.44 -19.94
CA ASN A 94 1.26 3.69 -20.00
C ASN A 94 0.66 3.41 -18.63
N GLY A 95 1.24 3.98 -17.57
CA GLY A 95 0.75 3.81 -16.20
C GLY A 95 1.16 2.50 -15.54
N ARG A 96 2.12 1.77 -16.12
CA ARG A 96 2.52 0.47 -15.62
C ARG A 96 3.74 0.57 -14.72
N VAL A 97 3.78 -0.31 -13.73
CA VAL A 97 4.90 -0.46 -12.81
C VAL A 97 5.34 -1.92 -12.85
N ARG A 98 6.64 -2.13 -12.94
CA ARG A 98 7.19 -3.47 -12.85
C ARG A 98 7.42 -3.81 -11.39
N LEU A 99 6.72 -4.83 -10.90
CA LEU A 99 6.85 -5.28 -9.53
C LEU A 99 8.08 -6.18 -9.38
N PRO A 100 8.90 -5.98 -8.33
CA PRO A 100 9.96 -6.92 -8.02
C PRO A 100 9.40 -8.32 -7.77
N ASP A 101 10.14 -9.35 -8.21
CA ASP A 101 9.71 -10.75 -8.05
C ASP A 101 9.42 -11.10 -6.60
N ALA A 102 10.22 -10.60 -5.67
CA ALA A 102 10.03 -10.83 -4.25
C ALA A 102 8.69 -10.30 -3.74
N MET A 103 8.23 -9.17 -4.28
CA MET A 103 6.93 -8.60 -3.91
C MET A 103 5.77 -9.39 -4.49
N ILE A 104 5.91 -9.85 -5.74
CA ILE A 104 4.91 -10.71 -6.36
C ILE A 104 4.75 -11.99 -5.53
N ALA A 105 5.85 -12.56 -5.09
CA ALA A 105 5.85 -13.76 -4.24
C ALA A 105 5.25 -13.48 -2.86
N ALA A 106 5.62 -12.37 -2.23
CA ALA A 106 5.12 -12.01 -0.90
C ALA A 106 3.60 -11.84 -0.87
N ALA A 107 3.03 -11.26 -1.92
CA ALA A 107 1.59 -11.06 -2.03
C ALA A 107 0.89 -12.19 -2.79
N GLN A 108 1.64 -13.20 -3.23
CA GLN A 108 1.11 -14.35 -3.97
C GLN A 108 0.28 -13.93 -5.18
N LEU A 109 0.75 -12.90 -5.89
CA LEU A 109 0.03 -12.37 -7.04
C LEU A 109 0.10 -13.30 -8.23
N LYS A 110 -1.02 -13.43 -8.91
CA LYS A 110 -1.19 -14.20 -10.15
C LYS A 110 -1.61 -13.22 -11.25
N GLU A 111 -2.40 -13.67 -12.20
CA GLU A 111 -2.80 -12.84 -13.33
C GLU A 111 -3.74 -11.69 -12.97
N ARG A 112 -4.62 -11.90 -12.00
CA ARG A 112 -5.59 -10.87 -11.58
C ARG A 112 -5.17 -10.26 -10.27
N VAL A 113 -5.34 -8.93 -10.16
CA VAL A 113 -5.02 -8.19 -8.95
C VAL A 113 -6.18 -7.27 -8.57
N LEU A 114 -6.27 -6.93 -7.30
CA LEU A 114 -7.15 -5.90 -6.79
C LEU A 114 -6.33 -4.76 -6.23
N PHE A 115 -6.73 -3.54 -6.59
CA PHE A 115 -6.22 -2.32 -5.98
C PHE A 115 -7.28 -1.83 -4.99
N VAL A 116 -6.93 -1.77 -3.73
CA VAL A 116 -7.86 -1.43 -2.65
C VAL A 116 -7.43 -0.11 -2.02
N GLY A 117 -8.24 0.94 -2.21
CA GLY A 117 -7.97 2.25 -1.63
C GLY A 117 -8.16 2.23 -0.12
N MET A 118 -7.18 2.75 0.61
CA MET A 118 -7.14 2.75 2.07
C MET A 118 -6.84 4.15 2.61
N VAL A 119 -7.36 5.18 1.97
CA VAL A 119 -7.23 6.60 2.30
C VAL A 119 -5.82 7.13 2.05
N GLN A 120 -4.88 6.92 2.95
CA GLN A 120 -3.50 7.43 2.81
C GLN A 120 -2.62 6.55 1.96
N LYS A 121 -3.08 5.35 1.66
CA LYS A 121 -2.36 4.34 0.89
C LYS A 121 -3.36 3.50 0.11
N PHE A 122 -2.86 2.62 -0.73
CA PHE A 122 -3.66 1.57 -1.34
C PHE A 122 -2.95 0.24 -1.16
N GLN A 123 -3.69 -0.84 -1.32
CA GLN A 123 -3.14 -2.19 -1.24
C GLN A 123 -3.32 -2.89 -2.57
N ILE A 124 -2.41 -3.81 -2.87
CA ILE A 124 -2.51 -4.70 -4.02
C ILE A 124 -2.64 -6.12 -3.50
N TRP A 125 -3.74 -6.77 -3.87
CA TRP A 125 -4.10 -8.09 -3.39
C TRP A 125 -4.36 -9.07 -4.54
N ASP A 126 -4.15 -10.34 -4.28
CA ASP A 126 -4.80 -11.38 -5.06
C ASP A 126 -6.28 -11.41 -4.69
N PRO A 127 -7.21 -11.42 -5.68
CA PRO A 127 -8.65 -11.33 -5.38
C PRO A 127 -9.18 -12.46 -4.50
N GLU A 128 -8.69 -13.68 -4.70
CA GLU A 128 -9.15 -14.84 -3.92
C GLU A 128 -8.66 -14.77 -2.48
N ILE A 129 -7.45 -14.27 -2.26
CA ILE A 129 -6.90 -14.08 -0.92
C ILE A 129 -7.64 -12.95 -0.20
N TYR A 130 -7.97 -11.88 -0.92
CA TYR A 130 -8.65 -10.73 -0.32
C TYR A 130 -10.09 -11.03 0.12
N ALA A 131 -10.81 -11.87 -0.58
CA ALA A 131 -12.24 -12.11 -0.31
C ALA A 131 -12.53 -12.46 1.16
N PRO A 132 -11.85 -13.43 1.80
CA PRO A 132 -12.08 -13.70 3.23
C PRO A 132 -11.60 -12.57 4.14
N ILE A 133 -10.56 -11.84 3.75
CA ILE A 133 -10.06 -10.69 4.52
C ILE A 133 -11.10 -9.57 4.51
N LYS A 134 -11.70 -9.30 3.37
CA LYS A 134 -12.78 -8.31 3.25
C LYS A 134 -13.96 -8.65 4.18
N ALA A 135 -14.36 -9.92 4.21
CA ALA A 135 -15.42 -10.38 5.09
C ALA A 135 -15.08 -10.16 6.57
N LYS A 136 -13.85 -10.47 6.95
CA LYS A 136 -13.33 -10.26 8.31
C LYS A 136 -13.32 -8.78 8.70
N ARG A 137 -12.90 -7.93 7.78
CA ARG A 137 -12.89 -6.47 7.99
C ARG A 137 -14.28 -5.91 8.16
N LEU A 138 -15.27 -6.46 7.44
CA LEU A 138 -16.67 -6.08 7.62
C LEU A 138 -17.16 -6.43 9.03
N GLU A 139 -16.83 -7.62 9.53
CA GLU A 139 -17.16 -8.02 10.90
C GLU A 139 -16.53 -7.07 11.91
N GLY A 140 -15.24 -6.72 11.71
CA GLY A 140 -14.51 -5.78 12.57
C GLY A 140 -15.17 -4.40 12.58
N ALA A 141 -15.57 -3.90 11.40
CA ALA A 141 -16.25 -2.61 11.29
C ALA A 141 -17.60 -2.61 12.00
N ARG A 142 -18.37 -3.69 11.86
CA ARG A 142 -19.65 -3.84 12.56
C ARG A 142 -19.47 -3.93 14.06
N ALA A 143 -18.48 -4.68 14.52
CA ALA A 143 -18.17 -4.80 15.95
C ALA A 143 -17.77 -3.44 16.55
N ALA A 144 -16.95 -2.67 15.86
CA ALA A 144 -16.55 -1.34 16.28
C ALA A 144 -17.75 -0.39 16.40
N ARG A 145 -18.69 -0.47 15.45
CA ARG A 145 -19.93 0.31 15.47
C ARG A 145 -20.79 -0.07 16.67
N LEU A 146 -20.96 -1.37 16.92
CA LEU A 146 -21.82 -1.88 18.03
C LEU A 146 -21.22 -1.54 19.40
N SER A 147 -19.90 -1.49 19.51
CA SER A 147 -19.26 -1.14 20.78
C SER A 147 -19.19 0.37 21.04
N GLY A 148 -19.76 1.18 20.16
CA GLY A 148 -19.72 2.63 20.28
C GLY A 148 -18.36 3.23 19.98
N GLY A 149 -17.43 2.44 19.49
CA GLY A 149 -16.09 2.88 19.14
C GLY A 149 -15.96 3.47 17.73
N GLY A 150 -17.05 3.99 17.20
CA GLY A 150 -17.11 4.46 15.82
C GLY A 150 -16.54 5.84 15.56
N ALA A 151 -15.65 6.29 16.34
CA ALA A 151 -15.03 7.60 16.11
C ALA A 151 -14.09 7.62 14.93
#